data_f1b7f1a761bf4835a35d3744caec970e
#
_entry.id   f1b7f1a761bf4835a35d3744caec970e
#
_cell.length_a   1.000
_cell.length_b   1.000
_cell.length_c   1.000
_cell.angle_alpha   90.00
_cell.angle_beta   90.00
_cell.angle_gamma   90.00
#
_symmetry.space_group_name_H-M   'P 1'
#
loop_
_entity.id
_entity.type
_entity.pdbx_description
1 polymer ?
#
loop_
_entity_poly.entity_id
_entity_poly.type
_entity_poly.pdbx_seq_one_letter_code
_entity_poly.pdbx_strand_id
1 'polypeptide(L)'
;DREESFKPYGVSDAVWQHRVSQAREFEENFALYNAPPGTLQRMAVYFYLDSGDAQATQQAVAAFTHDDVYKPMPGYQVMVSHFHFHMNEALTDAGTIDYQQSWIPTFRSLGINIAALCDFHADSHPTDTGKIRLEEQRVYFEGSARFSDRDFLIIPGEEPDATLGGHYMFLFPKPVYYTHAPNRRPGSTQAPPSEQPYSEDIAPYGKVYHTSSPETEMRLLNDEHALMWQTHPRTKSSDGYPDAVKDKPHFLSDRFAGASFQSLPVDQSQKRLCEVRCLDLLDDMNNWAGPKYLIAEGDTYTKSPEDETYPQLDVNYVRLDRVPKFSDGWMPVLDALRAGNFFVTSGEVLLHDYSIQGAGAKRTFVADVDWTWPAEFVELVWGDGKTTGREISSATALAPFSTHRYRIPFDATGKKWIRFAAWDSAGNGAFTQPVHLQ
;
A
#
# COMPACT_ATOMS: atom_id res chain seq x y z
N ASP A 1 0.68 -17.30 -22.73
CA ASP A 1 1.77 -17.91 -23.47
C ASP A 1 3.16 -17.42 -23.09
N ARG A 2 3.30 -16.35 -22.34
CA ARG A 2 4.60 -15.89 -21.85
C ARG A 2 5.27 -16.89 -20.92
N GLU A 3 4.51 -17.51 -20.06
CA GLU A 3 5.02 -18.43 -19.05
C GLU A 3 5.30 -19.84 -19.63
N GLU A 4 4.63 -20.23 -20.69
CA GLU A 4 4.94 -21.46 -21.40
C GLU A 4 6.26 -21.39 -22.17
N SER A 5 6.69 -20.19 -22.56
CA SER A 5 7.92 -19.99 -23.33
C SER A 5 9.17 -19.75 -22.47
N PHE A 6 9.02 -19.51 -21.16
CA PHE A 6 10.12 -19.12 -20.29
C PHE A 6 10.26 -20.02 -19.06
N LYS A 7 10.78 -21.21 -19.27
CA LYS A 7 11.12 -22.11 -18.16
C LYS A 7 12.46 -21.69 -17.54
N PRO A 8 12.50 -21.31 -16.25
CA PRO A 8 13.75 -20.97 -15.59
C PRO A 8 14.75 -22.11 -15.59
N TYR A 9 16.03 -21.79 -15.71
CA TYR A 9 17.10 -22.79 -15.65
C TYR A 9 17.05 -23.57 -14.33
N GLY A 10 17.21 -24.88 -14.41
CA GLY A 10 17.20 -25.77 -13.23
C GLY A 10 15.82 -26.23 -12.75
N VAL A 11 14.74 -25.69 -13.29
CA VAL A 11 13.38 -26.14 -12.95
C VAL A 11 13.01 -27.38 -13.79
N SER A 12 12.55 -28.47 -13.15
CA SER A 12 12.08 -29.65 -13.86
C SER A 12 10.79 -29.39 -14.64
N ASP A 13 10.54 -30.15 -15.71
CA ASP A 13 9.33 -29.99 -16.52
C ASP A 13 8.06 -30.21 -15.71
N ALA A 14 8.06 -31.17 -14.79
CA ALA A 14 6.91 -31.44 -13.94
C ALA A 14 6.57 -30.25 -13.01
N VAL A 15 7.60 -29.63 -12.41
CA VAL A 15 7.41 -28.42 -11.56
C VAL A 15 6.99 -27.23 -12.41
N TRP A 16 7.55 -27.08 -13.60
CA TRP A 16 7.17 -26.00 -14.50
C TRP A 16 5.72 -26.12 -14.97
N GLN A 17 5.31 -27.32 -15.43
CA GLN A 17 3.93 -27.56 -15.84
C GLN A 17 2.93 -27.37 -14.69
N HIS A 18 3.31 -27.74 -13.48
CA HIS A 18 2.48 -27.46 -12.31
C HIS A 18 2.32 -25.96 -12.07
N ARG A 19 3.40 -25.20 -12.14
CA ARG A 19 3.36 -23.73 -12.03
C ARG A 19 2.54 -23.07 -13.14
N VAL A 20 2.70 -23.54 -14.38
CA VAL A 20 1.91 -23.06 -15.53
C VAL A 20 0.43 -23.37 -15.33
N SER A 21 0.06 -24.55 -14.82
CA SER A 21 -1.34 -24.86 -14.55
C SER A 21 -1.93 -23.98 -13.43
N GLN A 22 -1.16 -23.73 -12.38
CA GLN A 22 -1.56 -22.79 -11.32
C GLN A 22 -1.67 -21.35 -11.85
N ALA A 23 -0.73 -20.94 -12.68
CA ALA A 23 -0.77 -19.63 -13.30
C ALA A 23 -2.01 -19.45 -14.20
N ARG A 24 -2.38 -20.49 -14.97
CA ARG A 24 -3.60 -20.46 -15.80
C ARG A 24 -4.87 -20.38 -14.97
N GLU A 25 -4.98 -21.12 -13.88
CA GLU A 25 -6.08 -21.01 -12.94
C GLU A 25 -6.12 -19.59 -12.33
N PHE A 26 -4.97 -19.02 -12.12
CA PHE A 26 -4.79 -17.62 -11.69
C PHE A 26 -5.16 -16.63 -12.80
N GLU A 27 -4.75 -16.88 -14.05
CA GLU A 27 -5.05 -16.02 -15.21
C GLU A 27 -6.54 -15.93 -15.53
N GLU A 28 -7.31 -17.00 -15.30
CA GLU A 28 -8.77 -16.95 -15.44
C GLU A 28 -9.41 -15.96 -14.44
N ASN A 29 -8.77 -15.75 -13.30
CA ASN A 29 -9.21 -14.83 -12.25
C ASN A 29 -8.52 -13.46 -12.31
N PHE A 30 -7.37 -13.38 -12.98
CA PHE A 30 -6.54 -12.17 -13.06
C PHE A 30 -6.21 -11.83 -14.51
N ALA A 31 -6.93 -10.94 -15.09
CA ALA A 31 -6.61 -10.41 -16.43
C ALA A 31 -5.33 -9.54 -16.45
N LEU A 32 -4.38 -9.76 -15.53
CA LEU A 32 -3.16 -8.94 -15.41
C LEU A 32 -2.16 -9.17 -16.55
N TYR A 33 -2.17 -10.36 -17.15
CA TYR A 33 -1.11 -10.75 -18.08
C TYR A 33 -1.60 -10.89 -19.52
N ASN A 34 -2.89 -11.00 -19.75
CA ASN A 34 -3.45 -11.21 -21.08
C ASN A 34 -4.55 -10.18 -21.38
N ALA A 35 -4.23 -9.20 -22.20
CA ALA A 35 -5.26 -8.41 -22.81
C ALA A 35 -6.17 -9.32 -23.65
N PRO A 36 -7.51 -9.31 -23.46
CA PRO A 36 -8.40 -10.05 -24.30
C PRO A 36 -8.17 -9.75 -25.81
N PRO A 37 -8.40 -10.70 -26.72
CA PRO A 37 -8.24 -10.44 -28.13
C PRO A 37 -9.01 -9.20 -28.57
N GLY A 38 -8.35 -8.32 -29.31
CA GLY A 38 -8.92 -7.07 -29.77
C GLY A 38 -8.76 -5.90 -28.79
N THR A 39 -8.13 -6.09 -27.64
CA THR A 39 -7.79 -5.01 -26.72
C THR A 39 -6.60 -4.22 -27.27
N LEU A 40 -6.73 -2.90 -27.32
CA LEU A 40 -5.64 -2.00 -27.68
C LEU A 40 -4.76 -1.79 -26.43
N GLN A 41 -3.51 -2.20 -26.50
CA GLN A 41 -2.50 -1.85 -25.52
C GLN A 41 -1.66 -0.69 -26.01
N ARG A 42 -1.48 0.31 -25.16
CA ARG A 42 -0.63 1.47 -25.43
C ARG A 42 0.69 1.29 -24.74
N MET A 43 1.77 1.37 -25.49
CA MET A 43 3.12 1.40 -24.97
C MET A 43 3.81 2.68 -25.45
N ALA A 44 4.38 3.45 -24.52
CA ALA A 44 5.19 4.61 -24.84
C ALA A 44 6.66 4.25 -24.79
N VAL A 45 7.42 4.68 -25.78
CA VAL A 45 8.88 4.54 -25.82
C VAL A 45 9.48 5.92 -26.04
N TYR A 46 10.38 6.31 -25.17
CA TYR A 46 11.06 7.59 -25.22
C TYR A 46 12.50 7.41 -25.68
N PHE A 47 12.93 8.23 -26.60
CA PHE A 47 14.30 8.26 -27.10
C PHE A 47 14.93 9.58 -26.71
N TYR A 48 16.05 9.52 -25.99
CA TYR A 48 16.89 10.68 -25.75
C TYR A 48 18.05 10.71 -26.76
N LEU A 49 18.20 11.81 -27.43
CA LEU A 49 19.27 12.04 -28.39
C LEU A 49 20.08 13.27 -27.95
N ASP A 50 21.36 13.09 -27.81
CA ASP A 50 22.31 14.16 -27.46
C ASP A 50 23.50 14.18 -28.42
N SER A 51 24.11 15.33 -28.53
CA SER A 51 25.39 15.53 -29.27
C SER A 51 26.62 15.31 -28.38
N GLY A 52 26.44 15.05 -27.09
CA GLY A 52 27.48 14.80 -26.13
C GLY A 52 28.09 13.39 -26.21
N ASP A 53 29.08 13.16 -25.39
CA ASP A 53 29.64 11.81 -25.21
C ASP A 53 28.73 10.92 -24.34
N ALA A 54 29.12 9.66 -24.16
CA ALA A 54 28.32 8.70 -23.37
C ALA A 54 28.10 9.15 -21.92
N GLN A 55 29.05 9.84 -21.30
CA GLN A 55 28.95 10.35 -19.94
C GLN A 55 27.94 11.50 -19.86
N ALA A 56 27.98 12.44 -20.80
CA ALA A 56 27.01 13.54 -20.88
C ALA A 56 25.59 13.00 -21.12
N THR A 57 25.45 12.03 -22.01
CA THR A 57 24.16 11.34 -22.25
C THR A 57 23.64 10.67 -21.00
N GLN A 58 24.49 9.94 -20.28
CA GLN A 58 24.08 9.28 -19.01
C GLN A 58 23.67 10.30 -17.95
N GLN A 59 24.42 11.40 -17.81
CA GLN A 59 24.05 12.47 -16.87
C GLN A 59 22.71 13.13 -17.23
N ALA A 60 22.44 13.32 -18.52
CA ALA A 60 21.19 13.88 -18.98
C ALA A 60 20.01 12.92 -18.74
N VAL A 61 20.22 11.61 -18.94
CA VAL A 61 19.21 10.58 -18.61
C VAL A 61 18.95 10.56 -17.11
N ALA A 62 19.99 10.53 -16.27
CA ALA A 62 19.87 10.58 -14.82
C ALA A 62 19.11 11.84 -14.34
N ALA A 63 19.42 13.00 -14.94
CA ALA A 63 18.70 14.24 -14.66
C ALA A 63 17.23 14.17 -15.10
N PHE A 64 16.95 13.46 -16.20
CA PHE A 64 15.57 13.26 -16.68
C PHE A 64 14.77 12.34 -15.79
N THR A 65 15.34 11.22 -15.37
CA THR A 65 14.72 10.24 -14.46
C THR A 65 14.91 10.58 -12.98
N HIS A 66 15.57 11.71 -12.65
CA HIS A 66 15.98 12.11 -11.29
C HIS A 66 16.64 10.98 -10.47
N ASP A 67 17.43 10.12 -11.13
CA ASP A 67 18.10 8.94 -10.56
C ASP A 67 17.11 7.96 -9.85
N ASP A 68 15.85 7.95 -10.27
CA ASP A 68 14.76 7.14 -9.68
C ASP A 68 14.49 7.44 -8.19
N VAL A 69 14.92 8.59 -7.70
CA VAL A 69 14.70 9.01 -6.32
C VAL A 69 13.32 9.66 -6.18
N TYR A 70 12.53 9.24 -5.21
CA TYR A 70 11.30 9.94 -4.88
C TYR A 70 11.62 11.35 -4.38
N LYS A 71 11.09 12.36 -5.09
CA LYS A 71 11.41 13.76 -4.83
C LYS A 71 10.93 14.19 -3.44
N PRO A 72 11.77 14.75 -2.59
CA PRO A 72 11.32 15.30 -1.32
C PRO A 72 10.36 16.47 -1.56
N MET A 73 9.26 16.49 -0.83
CA MET A 73 8.28 17.55 -0.86
C MET A 73 8.10 18.19 0.53
N PRO A 74 8.17 19.54 0.64
CA PRO A 74 7.92 20.21 1.92
C PRO A 74 6.55 19.85 2.51
N GLY A 75 6.53 19.45 3.78
CA GLY A 75 5.31 19.05 4.47
C GLY A 75 4.82 17.64 4.15
N TYR A 76 5.61 16.83 3.44
CA TYR A 76 5.31 15.44 3.14
C TYR A 76 6.48 14.51 3.49
N GLN A 77 6.15 13.29 3.85
CA GLN A 77 7.08 12.17 4.00
C GLN A 77 6.69 11.05 3.06
N VAL A 78 7.68 10.44 2.40
CA VAL A 78 7.46 9.31 1.49
C VAL A 78 7.33 8.04 2.31
N MET A 79 6.19 7.38 2.18
CA MET A 79 5.88 6.14 2.89
C MET A 79 5.59 5.01 1.91
N VAL A 80 6.19 3.87 2.18
CA VAL A 80 5.87 2.58 1.57
C VAL A 80 5.27 1.65 2.63
N SER A 81 4.50 0.66 2.19
CA SER A 81 3.85 -0.27 3.09
C SER A 81 3.80 -1.69 2.55
N HIS A 82 3.56 -2.65 3.45
CA HIS A 82 3.34 -4.05 3.17
C HIS A 82 4.56 -4.74 2.53
N PHE A 83 5.63 -4.83 3.31
CA PHE A 83 6.84 -5.56 2.93
C PHE A 83 7.13 -6.66 3.93
N HIS A 84 7.38 -7.86 3.42
CA HIS A 84 7.75 -9.06 4.18
C HIS A 84 9.26 -9.27 4.08
N PHE A 85 10.03 -8.48 4.79
CA PHE A 85 11.49 -8.59 4.77
C PHE A 85 12.03 -9.64 5.73
N HIS A 86 11.15 -10.26 6.52
CA HIS A 86 11.52 -11.25 7.54
C HIS A 86 12.64 -10.76 8.47
N MET A 87 12.58 -9.47 8.81
CA MET A 87 13.58 -8.84 9.66
C MET A 87 13.67 -9.51 11.03
N ASN A 88 12.53 -9.92 11.61
CA ASN A 88 12.48 -10.67 12.86
C ASN A 88 13.23 -12.00 12.75
N GLU A 89 13.05 -12.77 11.69
CA GLU A 89 13.75 -14.03 11.43
C GLU A 89 15.26 -13.77 11.28
N ALA A 90 15.64 -12.82 10.41
CA ALA A 90 17.02 -12.48 10.13
C ALA A 90 17.79 -12.02 11.39
N LEU A 91 17.16 -11.24 12.26
CA LEU A 91 17.75 -10.79 13.53
C LEU A 91 17.85 -11.94 14.54
N THR A 92 16.86 -12.82 14.58
CA THR A 92 16.85 -13.99 15.47
C THR A 92 17.94 -14.97 15.06
N ASP A 93 18.06 -15.28 13.78
CA ASP A 93 19.09 -16.19 13.26
C ASP A 93 20.51 -15.66 13.45
N ALA A 94 20.68 -14.35 13.31
CA ALA A 94 21.95 -13.70 13.56
C ALA A 94 22.30 -13.60 15.07
N GLY A 95 21.33 -13.80 15.95
CA GLY A 95 21.49 -13.67 17.40
C GLY A 95 21.79 -12.25 17.87
N THR A 96 21.53 -11.24 17.06
CA THR A 96 21.78 -9.83 17.39
C THR A 96 20.87 -8.88 16.61
N ILE A 97 20.36 -7.85 17.29
CA ILE A 97 19.58 -6.78 16.67
C ILE A 97 20.43 -5.81 15.83
N ASP A 98 21.75 -5.94 15.85
CA ASP A 98 22.66 -5.13 15.04
C ASP A 98 22.94 -5.73 13.64
N TYR A 99 22.34 -6.87 13.31
CA TYR A 99 22.49 -7.48 12.00
C TYR A 99 21.90 -6.59 10.91
N GLN A 100 22.78 -6.16 9.98
CA GLN A 100 22.43 -5.18 8.97
C GLN A 100 21.40 -5.72 7.97
N GLN A 101 20.36 -4.95 7.74
CA GLN A 101 19.31 -5.25 6.79
C GLN A 101 19.63 -4.62 5.43
N SER A 102 19.80 -5.42 4.38
CA SER A 102 20.23 -4.95 3.05
C SER A 102 19.23 -4.01 2.37
N TRP A 103 17.96 -4.15 2.66
CA TRP A 103 16.90 -3.33 2.09
C TRP A 103 16.87 -1.88 2.62
N ILE A 104 17.36 -1.63 3.84
CA ILE A 104 17.33 -0.29 4.47
C ILE A 104 18.16 0.73 3.69
N PRO A 105 19.43 0.47 3.32
CA PRO A 105 20.19 1.40 2.48
C PRO A 105 19.50 1.68 1.15
N THR A 106 18.88 0.68 0.54
CA THR A 106 18.13 0.83 -0.72
C THR A 106 16.96 1.79 -0.56
N PHE A 107 16.12 1.60 0.45
CA PHE A 107 14.98 2.48 0.71
C PHE A 107 15.41 3.92 0.99
N ARG A 108 16.44 4.09 1.79
CA ARG A 108 16.99 5.42 2.09
C ARG A 108 17.54 6.11 0.83
N SER A 109 18.24 5.38 -0.04
CA SER A 109 18.79 5.94 -1.28
C SER A 109 17.71 6.40 -2.26
N LEU A 110 16.51 5.83 -2.15
CA LEU A 110 15.36 6.19 -2.98
C LEU A 110 14.50 7.32 -2.39
N GLY A 111 14.90 7.86 -1.25
CA GLY A 111 14.17 8.96 -0.61
C GLY A 111 12.94 8.51 0.20
N ILE A 112 12.83 7.21 0.52
CA ILE A 112 11.77 6.71 1.40
C ILE A 112 12.09 7.09 2.84
N ASN A 113 11.10 7.66 3.53
CA ASN A 113 11.21 8.12 4.91
C ASN A 113 10.53 7.19 5.91
N ILE A 114 9.48 6.47 5.49
CA ILE A 114 8.69 5.60 6.35
C ILE A 114 8.48 4.27 5.63
N ALA A 115 8.86 3.17 6.27
CA ALA A 115 8.61 1.82 5.80
C ALA A 115 7.71 1.09 6.80
N ALA A 116 6.47 0.79 6.42
CA ALA A 116 5.60 -0.09 7.19
C ALA A 116 5.78 -1.52 6.71
N LEU A 117 6.34 -2.35 7.58
CA LEU A 117 6.57 -3.76 7.32
C LEU A 117 5.33 -4.59 7.70
N CYS A 118 5.29 -5.82 7.22
CA CYS A 118 4.28 -6.82 7.54
C CYS A 118 4.93 -8.19 7.73
N ASP A 119 5.99 -8.25 8.54
CA ASP A 119 6.82 -9.45 8.70
C ASP A 119 6.07 -10.66 9.29
N PHE A 120 5.02 -10.41 10.07
CA PHE A 120 4.15 -11.45 10.57
C PHE A 120 3.01 -11.72 9.58
N HIS A 121 3.04 -12.93 9.04
CA HIS A 121 2.05 -13.46 8.13
C HIS A 121 1.72 -14.88 8.59
N ALA A 122 0.51 -15.29 8.79
CA ALA A 122 0.10 -16.66 9.16
C ALA A 122 0.87 -17.26 10.37
N ASP A 123 0.65 -16.75 11.53
CA ASP A 123 1.46 -16.88 12.74
C ASP A 123 1.34 -18.12 13.56
N SER A 124 0.67 -19.13 13.14
CA SER A 124 0.42 -20.24 14.03
C SER A 124 1.39 -21.39 13.81
N HIS A 125 2.44 -21.42 14.60
CA HIS A 125 3.08 -22.70 14.90
C HIS A 125 2.05 -23.62 15.58
N PRO A 126 1.80 -24.82 15.07
CA PRO A 126 0.77 -25.73 15.62
C PRO A 126 0.93 -26.05 17.11
N THR A 127 2.13 -25.84 17.65
CA THR A 127 2.50 -26.10 19.03
C THR A 127 2.84 -24.84 19.84
N ASP A 128 2.76 -23.65 19.23
CA ASP A 128 3.07 -22.42 19.94
C ASP A 128 1.97 -22.06 20.94
N THR A 129 2.38 -21.73 22.14
CA THR A 129 1.53 -21.22 23.21
C THR A 129 1.45 -19.68 23.23
N GLY A 130 1.96 -19.05 22.19
CA GLY A 130 2.15 -17.61 22.08
C GLY A 130 3.54 -17.13 22.48
N LYS A 131 4.37 -17.98 23.08
CA LYS A 131 5.71 -17.57 23.56
C LYS A 131 6.69 -17.29 22.41
N ILE A 132 6.64 -18.09 21.35
CA ILE A 132 7.50 -17.90 20.18
C ILE A 132 7.15 -16.57 19.54
N ARG A 133 5.89 -16.33 19.26
CA ARG A 133 5.40 -15.09 18.67
C ARG A 133 5.79 -13.85 19.50
N LEU A 134 5.62 -13.89 20.82
CA LEU A 134 5.95 -12.75 21.69
C LEU A 134 7.45 -12.44 21.67
N GLU A 135 8.30 -13.45 21.61
CA GLU A 135 9.74 -13.26 21.49
C GLU A 135 10.12 -12.72 20.11
N GLU A 136 9.51 -13.22 19.05
CA GLU A 136 9.69 -12.70 17.69
C GLU A 136 9.22 -11.25 17.58
N GLN A 137 8.06 -10.91 18.15
CA GLN A 137 7.59 -9.52 18.22
C GLN A 137 8.58 -8.63 18.99
N ARG A 138 9.17 -9.12 20.09
CA ARG A 138 10.18 -8.37 20.84
C ARG A 138 11.38 -8.04 19.96
N VAL A 139 11.93 -9.05 19.27
CA VAL A 139 13.08 -8.86 18.36
C VAL A 139 12.72 -7.90 17.21
N TYR A 140 11.52 -8.04 16.67
CA TYR A 140 11.00 -7.17 15.62
C TYR A 140 10.90 -5.71 16.06
N PHE A 141 10.34 -5.46 17.23
CA PHE A 141 10.21 -4.11 17.77
C PHE A 141 11.56 -3.49 18.14
N GLU A 142 12.46 -4.26 18.76
CA GLU A 142 13.82 -3.81 19.08
C GLU A 142 14.62 -3.52 17.80
N GLY A 143 14.52 -4.37 16.77
CA GLY A 143 15.15 -4.16 15.48
C GLY A 143 14.58 -2.93 14.76
N SER A 144 13.27 -2.76 14.74
CA SER A 144 12.62 -1.58 14.17
C SER A 144 13.08 -0.29 14.86
N ALA A 145 13.19 -0.32 16.19
CA ALA A 145 13.72 0.80 16.97
C ALA A 145 15.20 1.08 16.65
N ARG A 146 16.01 0.02 16.51
CA ARG A 146 17.45 0.09 16.26
C ARG A 146 17.77 0.75 14.91
N PHE A 147 16.98 0.46 13.89
CA PHE A 147 17.22 0.94 12.54
C PHE A 147 16.43 2.20 12.17
N SER A 148 15.53 2.65 13.03
CA SER A 148 14.83 3.93 12.88
C SER A 148 15.69 5.08 13.43
N ASP A 149 15.60 6.23 12.75
CA ASP A 149 16.25 7.46 13.20
C ASP A 149 15.36 8.70 12.87
N ARG A 150 15.96 9.88 12.85
CA ARG A 150 15.24 11.13 12.59
C ARG A 150 14.73 11.26 11.16
N ASP A 151 15.30 10.52 10.20
CA ASP A 151 15.06 10.66 8.75
C ASP A 151 14.39 9.41 8.18
N PHE A 152 14.34 8.32 8.96
CA PHE A 152 13.76 7.05 8.53
C PHE A 152 13.10 6.31 9.69
N LEU A 153 11.82 5.98 9.53
CA LEU A 153 11.01 5.23 10.49
C LEU A 153 10.61 3.88 9.92
N ILE A 154 10.88 2.83 10.68
CA ILE A 154 10.32 1.50 10.43
C ILE A 154 9.10 1.33 11.34
N ILE A 155 7.92 1.16 10.73
CA ILE A 155 6.70 0.81 11.44
C ILE A 155 6.57 -0.72 11.43
N PRO A 156 6.66 -1.38 12.58
CA PRO A 156 6.45 -2.82 12.67
C PRO A 156 4.96 -3.16 12.58
N GLY A 157 4.44 -3.16 11.37
CA GLY A 157 3.10 -3.62 11.05
C GLY A 157 3.04 -5.13 10.88
N GLU A 158 1.86 -5.65 10.65
CA GLU A 158 1.60 -7.07 10.48
C GLU A 158 0.52 -7.31 9.42
N GLU A 159 0.59 -8.46 8.76
CA GLU A 159 -0.50 -9.00 7.94
C GLU A 159 -0.99 -10.31 8.57
N PRO A 160 -1.74 -10.26 9.69
CA PRO A 160 -2.14 -11.45 10.40
C PRO A 160 -3.25 -12.23 9.67
N ASP A 161 -3.36 -13.53 9.99
CA ASP A 161 -4.51 -14.37 9.67
C ASP A 161 -5.76 -13.87 10.44
N ALA A 162 -6.30 -12.76 10.00
CA ALA A 162 -7.43 -12.13 10.67
C ALA A 162 -8.72 -12.94 10.52
N THR A 163 -9.52 -12.98 11.58
CA THR A 163 -10.83 -13.65 11.56
C THR A 163 -11.92 -12.83 10.86
N LEU A 164 -11.51 -11.69 10.25
CA LEU A 164 -12.41 -10.73 9.62
C LEU A 164 -12.77 -11.08 8.17
N GLY A 165 -12.08 -12.04 7.57
CA GLY A 165 -12.22 -12.46 6.19
C GLY A 165 -11.25 -11.76 5.23
N GLY A 166 -10.43 -12.54 4.52
CA GLY A 166 -9.30 -12.04 3.74
C GLY A 166 -8.09 -11.66 4.60
N HIS A 167 -7.10 -11.06 3.99
CA HIS A 167 -5.91 -10.58 4.67
C HIS A 167 -6.01 -9.08 4.96
N TYR A 168 -5.42 -8.65 6.05
CA TYR A 168 -5.41 -7.25 6.48
C TYR A 168 -4.02 -6.83 6.95
N MET A 169 -3.59 -5.67 6.53
CA MET A 169 -2.45 -5.00 7.14
C MET A 169 -2.93 -4.27 8.41
N PHE A 170 -2.32 -4.59 9.55
CA PHE A 170 -2.56 -3.91 10.82
C PHE A 170 -1.41 -2.96 11.13
N LEU A 171 -1.72 -1.70 11.38
CA LEU A 171 -0.76 -0.70 11.84
C LEU A 171 -1.16 -0.16 13.21
N PHE A 172 -0.34 -0.45 14.21
CA PHE A 172 -0.47 0.13 15.54
C PHE A 172 0.33 1.43 15.64
N PRO A 173 -0.02 2.37 16.53
CA PRO A 173 0.72 3.64 16.68
C PRO A 173 2.02 3.51 17.50
N LYS A 174 2.29 2.36 18.05
CA LYS A 174 3.45 1.97 18.88
C LYS A 174 3.57 0.44 18.88
N PRO A 175 4.64 -0.15 19.39
CA PRO A 175 4.72 -1.59 19.60
C PRO A 175 3.57 -2.10 20.48
N VAL A 176 2.89 -3.15 20.03
CA VAL A 176 1.78 -3.80 20.74
C VAL A 176 1.97 -5.30 20.69
N TYR A 177 2.05 -5.93 21.85
CA TYR A 177 2.16 -7.39 21.94
C TYR A 177 0.79 -8.03 21.91
N TYR A 178 0.58 -8.96 21.00
CA TYR A 178 -0.64 -9.74 20.94
C TYR A 178 -0.42 -11.11 20.29
N THR A 179 -1.32 -12.03 20.57
CA THR A 179 -1.35 -13.36 19.99
C THR A 179 -2.69 -13.60 19.32
N HIS A 180 -2.68 -14.31 18.21
CA HIS A 180 -3.89 -14.85 17.63
C HIS A 180 -4.12 -16.26 18.17
N ALA A 181 -5.36 -16.55 18.56
CA ALA A 181 -5.75 -17.94 18.67
C ALA A 181 -5.91 -18.47 17.24
N PRO A 182 -5.09 -19.42 16.82
CA PRO A 182 -5.13 -19.90 15.46
C PRO A 182 -6.54 -20.42 15.14
N ASN A 183 -6.99 -20.19 13.92
CA ASN A 183 -8.01 -21.04 13.33
C ASN A 183 -7.52 -22.47 13.51
N ARG A 184 -8.14 -23.23 14.42
CA ARG A 184 -7.66 -24.53 14.85
C ARG A 184 -7.34 -25.40 13.65
N ARG A 185 -6.07 -25.49 13.29
CA ARG A 185 -5.64 -26.62 12.46
C ARG A 185 -5.86 -27.89 13.27
N PRO A 186 -6.40 -28.95 12.69
CA PRO A 186 -6.53 -30.22 13.39
C PRO A 186 -5.19 -30.60 14.01
N GLY A 187 -5.13 -30.78 15.34
CA GLY A 187 -3.91 -31.12 16.07
C GLY A 187 -3.27 -29.99 16.88
N SER A 188 -3.80 -28.75 16.85
CA SER A 188 -3.35 -27.67 17.73
C SER A 188 -3.52 -28.07 19.19
N THR A 189 -2.46 -27.88 20.00
CA THR A 189 -2.47 -28.09 21.45
C THR A 189 -2.80 -26.82 22.25
N GLN A 190 -3.10 -25.72 21.56
CA GLN A 190 -3.45 -24.47 22.22
C GLN A 190 -4.80 -24.59 22.95
N ALA A 191 -4.90 -23.91 24.09
CA ALA A 191 -6.16 -23.79 24.80
C ALA A 191 -7.25 -23.18 23.90
N PRO A 192 -8.51 -23.59 24.06
CA PRO A 192 -9.60 -22.95 23.35
C PRO A 192 -9.56 -21.44 23.55
N PRO A 193 -9.89 -20.65 22.52
CA PRO A 193 -9.96 -19.20 22.62
C PRO A 193 -10.81 -18.67 23.77
N SER A 194 -11.82 -19.44 24.16
CA SER A 194 -12.71 -19.12 25.30
C SER A 194 -12.07 -19.25 26.68
N GLU A 195 -10.87 -19.81 26.79
CA GLU A 195 -10.18 -20.04 28.07
C GLU A 195 -9.09 -18.99 28.35
N GLN A 196 -8.72 -18.19 27.36
CA GLN A 196 -7.72 -17.11 27.55
C GLN A 196 -8.42 -15.79 27.87
N PRO A 197 -7.89 -15.02 28.84
CA PRO A 197 -8.35 -13.65 29.04
C PRO A 197 -8.06 -12.81 27.80
N TYR A 198 -8.86 -11.79 27.54
CA TYR A 198 -8.62 -10.87 26.42
C TYR A 198 -7.25 -10.19 26.48
N SER A 199 -6.77 -9.90 27.69
CA SER A 199 -5.41 -9.38 27.89
C SER A 199 -4.90 -9.76 29.28
N GLU A 200 -3.58 -9.91 29.39
CA GLU A 200 -2.88 -10.16 30.65
C GLU A 200 -1.50 -9.51 30.64
N ASP A 201 -0.89 -9.35 31.81
CA ASP A 201 0.48 -8.87 31.92
C ASP A 201 1.46 -10.06 31.92
N ILE A 202 2.30 -10.15 30.90
CA ILE A 202 3.30 -11.20 30.73
C ILE A 202 4.70 -10.60 30.74
N ALA A 203 5.52 -10.91 31.76
CA ALA A 203 6.91 -10.46 31.77
C ALA A 203 7.75 -11.21 30.72
N PRO A 204 8.66 -10.56 29.98
CA PRO A 204 9.04 -9.13 30.06
C PRO A 204 8.20 -8.20 29.15
N TYR A 205 7.18 -8.70 28.44
CA TYR A 205 6.45 -8.01 27.36
C TYR A 205 5.47 -6.96 27.88
N GLY A 206 5.07 -7.03 29.16
CA GLY A 206 4.01 -6.19 29.71
C GLY A 206 2.63 -6.67 29.29
N LYS A 207 1.76 -5.74 28.89
CA LYS A 207 0.40 -6.06 28.47
C LYS A 207 0.40 -6.80 27.13
N VAL A 208 -0.15 -7.99 27.12
CA VAL A 208 -0.33 -8.86 25.96
C VAL A 208 -1.82 -9.07 25.72
N TYR A 209 -2.26 -8.94 24.47
CA TYR A 209 -3.63 -9.19 24.08
C TYR A 209 -3.76 -10.57 23.44
N HIS A 210 -4.96 -11.17 23.55
CA HIS A 210 -5.31 -12.43 22.91
C HIS A 210 -6.54 -12.25 22.04
N THR A 211 -6.37 -12.37 20.74
CA THR A 211 -7.47 -12.25 19.77
C THR A 211 -7.85 -13.62 19.24
N SER A 212 -9.14 -13.87 19.08
CA SER A 212 -9.67 -15.17 18.67
C SER A 212 -10.97 -15.10 17.87
N SER A 213 -11.46 -13.88 17.69
CA SER A 213 -12.70 -13.62 16.97
C SER A 213 -12.70 -12.21 16.39
N PRO A 214 -13.59 -11.92 15.42
CA PRO A 214 -13.77 -10.57 14.91
C PRO A 214 -14.01 -9.53 16.00
N GLU A 215 -14.70 -9.88 17.06
CA GLU A 215 -15.01 -8.98 18.19
C GLU A 215 -13.74 -8.63 18.98
N THR A 216 -12.88 -9.62 19.27
CA THR A 216 -11.65 -9.41 20.02
C THR A 216 -10.59 -8.69 19.18
N GLU A 217 -10.51 -8.96 17.89
CA GLU A 217 -9.65 -8.22 16.97
C GLU A 217 -10.08 -6.74 16.87
N MET A 218 -11.36 -6.48 16.63
CA MET A 218 -11.87 -5.12 16.59
C MET A 218 -11.70 -4.38 17.91
N ARG A 219 -11.84 -5.11 19.03
CA ARG A 219 -11.56 -4.53 20.35
C ARG A 219 -10.10 -4.14 20.50
N LEU A 220 -9.14 -4.99 20.08
CA LEU A 220 -7.72 -4.69 20.08
C LEU A 220 -7.41 -3.43 19.27
N LEU A 221 -7.92 -3.37 18.02
CA LEU A 221 -7.71 -2.22 17.15
C LEU A 221 -8.27 -0.93 17.74
N ASN A 222 -9.40 -1.01 18.45
CA ASN A 222 -10.00 0.14 19.13
C ASN A 222 -9.20 0.55 20.37
N ASP A 223 -8.86 -0.40 21.24
CA ASP A 223 -8.14 -0.15 22.50
C ASP A 223 -6.74 0.46 22.25
N GLU A 224 -6.07 0.03 21.18
CA GLU A 224 -4.73 0.49 20.83
C GLU A 224 -4.72 1.53 19.69
N HIS A 225 -5.88 2.02 19.26
CA HIS A 225 -6.01 3.05 18.21
C HIS A 225 -5.37 2.68 16.87
N ALA A 226 -5.29 1.40 16.56
CA ALA A 226 -4.73 0.90 15.33
C ALA A 226 -5.62 1.20 14.12
N LEU A 227 -5.05 1.04 12.93
CA LEU A 227 -5.77 1.07 11.66
C LEU A 227 -5.53 -0.25 10.93
N MET A 228 -6.51 -0.63 10.10
CA MET A 228 -6.38 -1.78 9.21
C MET A 228 -6.78 -1.43 7.79
N TRP A 229 -6.13 -2.10 6.84
CA TRP A 229 -6.43 -2.06 5.41
C TRP A 229 -6.62 -3.47 4.90
N GLN A 230 -7.60 -3.69 4.03
CA GLN A 230 -7.72 -4.94 3.28
C GLN A 230 -6.58 -5.03 2.28
N THR A 231 -5.67 -6.00 2.44
CA THR A 231 -4.53 -6.20 1.55
C THR A 231 -4.94 -6.94 0.27
N HIS A 232 -4.22 -6.72 -0.82
CA HIS A 232 -4.46 -7.30 -2.16
C HIS A 232 -5.95 -7.61 -2.42
N PRO A 233 -6.82 -6.58 -2.36
CA PRO A 233 -8.26 -6.74 -2.39
C PRO A 233 -8.75 -7.39 -3.69
N ARG A 234 -9.86 -8.11 -3.60
CA ARG A 234 -10.50 -8.81 -4.72
C ARG A 234 -9.63 -9.88 -5.37
N THR A 235 -8.61 -10.38 -4.67
CA THR A 235 -7.65 -11.33 -5.23
C THR A 235 -6.93 -12.15 -4.13
N LYS A 236 -6.18 -13.17 -4.49
CA LYS A 236 -5.45 -14.07 -3.57
C LYS A 236 -6.36 -14.55 -2.41
N SER A 237 -5.85 -14.50 -1.19
CA SER A 237 -6.62 -14.82 0.03
C SER A 237 -7.72 -13.81 0.36
N SER A 238 -7.77 -12.68 -0.35
CA SER A 238 -8.82 -11.65 -0.23
C SER A 238 -9.79 -11.66 -1.40
N ASP A 239 -9.90 -12.79 -2.12
CA ASP A 239 -10.88 -12.93 -3.20
C ASP A 239 -12.32 -12.68 -2.69
N GLY A 240 -13.04 -11.77 -3.36
CA GLY A 240 -14.36 -11.32 -2.94
C GLY A 240 -14.38 -10.32 -1.77
N TYR A 241 -13.23 -9.91 -1.24
CA TYR A 241 -13.14 -8.91 -0.18
C TYR A 241 -12.58 -7.58 -0.71
N PRO A 242 -12.96 -6.43 -0.15
CA PRO A 242 -13.88 -6.20 0.98
C PRO A 242 -15.37 -6.26 0.63
N ASP A 243 -15.75 -6.58 -0.59
CA ASP A 243 -17.15 -6.58 -1.08
C ASP A 243 -18.08 -7.42 -0.19
N ALA A 244 -17.62 -8.60 0.22
CA ALA A 244 -18.37 -9.53 1.05
C ALA A 244 -18.62 -9.04 2.48
N VAL A 245 -17.86 -8.03 2.93
CA VAL A 245 -17.90 -7.52 4.31
C VAL A 245 -18.35 -6.06 4.43
N LYS A 246 -18.73 -5.43 3.33
CA LYS A 246 -19.12 -4.00 3.28
C LYS A 246 -20.21 -3.58 4.26
N ASP A 247 -21.07 -4.53 4.67
CA ASP A 247 -22.15 -4.30 5.63
C ASP A 247 -21.81 -4.79 7.06
N LYS A 248 -20.58 -5.28 7.27
CA LYS A 248 -20.15 -5.80 8.57
C LYS A 248 -19.66 -4.68 9.50
N PRO A 249 -19.81 -4.85 10.83
CA PRO A 249 -19.39 -3.83 11.79
C PRO A 249 -17.93 -3.39 11.64
N HIS A 250 -17.01 -4.31 11.32
CA HIS A 250 -15.60 -3.98 11.15
C HIS A 250 -15.36 -3.10 9.92
N PHE A 251 -16.01 -3.36 8.78
CA PHE A 251 -15.92 -2.49 7.60
C PHE A 251 -16.49 -1.10 7.86
N LEU A 252 -17.58 -1.02 8.62
CA LEU A 252 -18.23 0.25 8.98
C LEU A 252 -17.45 1.05 10.04
N SER A 253 -16.50 0.40 10.72
CA SER A 253 -15.67 1.04 11.73
C SER A 253 -14.70 2.06 11.12
N ASP A 254 -14.31 3.06 11.92
CA ASP A 254 -13.23 3.99 11.60
C ASP A 254 -11.82 3.37 11.72
N ARG A 255 -11.73 2.13 12.22
CA ARG A 255 -10.49 1.34 12.24
C ARG A 255 -10.21 0.70 10.88
N PHE A 256 -11.23 0.38 10.11
CA PHE A 256 -11.08 -0.05 8.73
C PHE A 256 -10.85 1.18 7.85
N ALA A 257 -9.59 1.48 7.56
CA ALA A 257 -9.21 2.68 6.83
C ALA A 257 -9.45 2.56 5.31
N GLY A 258 -9.47 1.34 4.77
CA GLY A 258 -9.72 1.11 3.35
C GLY A 258 -9.04 -0.14 2.82
N ALA A 259 -8.48 -0.05 1.62
CA ALA A 259 -7.75 -1.14 0.97
C ALA A 259 -6.32 -0.73 0.63
N SER A 260 -5.45 -1.71 0.43
CA SER A 260 -4.07 -1.50 0.04
C SER A 260 -3.72 -2.36 -1.17
N PHE A 261 -3.18 -1.73 -2.21
CA PHE A 261 -2.71 -2.41 -3.41
C PHE A 261 -1.75 -1.55 -4.23
N GLN A 262 -0.96 -2.19 -5.09
CA GLN A 262 -0.26 -1.48 -6.16
C GLN A 262 -1.29 -0.92 -7.14
N SER A 263 -1.35 0.37 -7.24
CA SER A 263 -2.38 1.08 -8.01
C SER A 263 -1.92 1.57 -9.36
N LEU A 264 -0.61 1.59 -9.60
CA LEU A 264 0.00 2.14 -10.80
C LEU A 264 1.09 1.18 -11.35
N PRO A 265 1.44 1.23 -12.62
CA PRO A 265 0.86 2.09 -13.64
C PRO A 265 -0.58 1.69 -13.99
N VAL A 266 -1.41 2.67 -14.28
CA VAL A 266 -2.76 2.41 -14.75
C VAL A 266 -2.72 1.95 -16.19
N ASP A 267 -3.21 0.75 -16.47
CA ASP A 267 -3.42 0.31 -17.84
C ASP A 267 -4.73 0.89 -18.38
N GLN A 268 -4.61 2.00 -19.06
CA GLN A 268 -5.75 2.68 -19.67
C GLN A 268 -6.34 1.97 -20.90
N SER A 269 -5.61 1.00 -21.46
CA SER A 269 -6.10 0.18 -22.57
C SER A 269 -7.12 -0.86 -22.11
N GLN A 270 -7.12 -1.16 -20.81
CA GLN A 270 -8.05 -2.08 -20.19
C GLN A 270 -8.74 -1.43 -18.99
N LYS A 271 -10.04 -1.35 -19.05
CA LYS A 271 -10.86 -0.91 -17.91
C LYS A 271 -10.74 -1.81 -16.67
N ARG A 272 -9.72 -2.67 -16.54
CA ARG A 272 -9.93 -3.73 -15.57
C ARG A 272 -8.78 -4.16 -14.71
N LEU A 273 -7.58 -3.81 -15.05
CA LEU A 273 -6.44 -4.34 -14.31
C LEU A 273 -6.33 -3.79 -12.89
N CYS A 274 -5.51 -2.82 -12.69
CA CYS A 274 -5.41 -2.17 -11.39
C CYS A 274 -6.69 -1.42 -11.02
N GLU A 275 -7.42 -0.86 -12.00
CA GLU A 275 -8.62 -0.06 -11.74
C GLU A 275 -9.65 -0.78 -10.88
N VAL A 276 -10.05 -2.01 -11.23
CA VAL A 276 -11.10 -2.74 -10.48
C VAL A 276 -10.71 -3.02 -9.04
N ARG A 277 -9.42 -3.25 -8.76
CA ARG A 277 -8.91 -3.59 -7.44
C ARG A 277 -8.39 -2.40 -6.66
N CYS A 278 -8.15 -1.30 -7.34
CA CYS A 278 -7.58 -0.08 -6.77
C CYS A 278 -8.56 1.09 -6.87
N LEU A 279 -8.60 1.78 -7.99
CA LEU A 279 -9.36 3.03 -8.11
C LEU A 279 -10.88 2.79 -8.14
N ASP A 280 -11.37 1.78 -8.87
CA ASP A 280 -12.80 1.45 -8.84
C ASP A 280 -13.21 0.98 -7.43
N LEU A 281 -12.36 0.20 -6.75
CA LEU A 281 -12.62 -0.20 -5.38
C LEU A 281 -12.62 0.98 -4.41
N LEU A 282 -11.68 1.92 -4.55
CA LEU A 282 -11.67 3.15 -3.77
C LEU A 282 -12.99 3.91 -3.89
N ASP A 283 -13.48 4.03 -5.13
CA ASP A 283 -14.75 4.68 -5.44
C ASP A 283 -15.95 3.92 -4.87
N ASP A 284 -15.96 2.60 -5.02
CA ASP A 284 -16.99 1.70 -4.49
C ASP A 284 -17.08 1.80 -2.96
N MET A 285 -15.94 1.69 -2.25
CA MET A 285 -15.91 1.78 -0.80
C MET A 285 -16.48 3.10 -0.28
N ASN A 286 -16.19 4.21 -0.98
CA ASN A 286 -16.71 5.52 -0.61
C ASN A 286 -18.20 5.72 -0.99
N ASN A 287 -18.71 4.94 -1.93
CA ASN A 287 -20.14 4.85 -2.20
C ASN A 287 -20.87 3.95 -1.19
N TRP A 288 -20.23 2.89 -0.68
CA TRP A 288 -20.83 2.02 0.33
C TRP A 288 -20.87 2.68 1.71
N ALA A 289 -19.72 3.06 2.25
CA ALA A 289 -19.59 3.65 3.58
C ALA A 289 -18.23 4.34 3.75
N GLY A 290 -18.10 5.56 3.23
CA GLY A 290 -16.88 6.36 3.42
C GLY A 290 -16.84 7.11 4.76
N PRO A 291 -15.71 7.74 5.08
CA PRO A 291 -14.50 7.77 4.26
C PRO A 291 -13.69 6.47 4.34
N LYS A 292 -13.21 6.03 3.20
CA LYS A 292 -12.27 4.91 3.03
C LYS A 292 -11.18 5.36 2.06
N TYR A 293 -9.96 4.86 2.24
CA TYR A 293 -8.79 5.32 1.52
C TYR A 293 -8.04 4.15 0.88
N LEU A 294 -7.27 4.44 -0.15
CA LEU A 294 -6.38 3.47 -0.77
C LEU A 294 -4.94 3.84 -0.43
N ILE A 295 -4.23 2.92 0.22
CA ILE A 295 -2.80 3.03 0.51
C ILE A 295 -2.02 2.20 -0.50
N ALA A 296 -0.92 2.74 -1.02
CA ALA A 296 -0.02 1.97 -1.87
C ALA A 296 0.74 0.94 -1.03
N GLU A 297 0.86 -0.28 -1.56
CA GLU A 297 1.56 -1.40 -0.90
C GLU A 297 2.51 -2.12 -1.86
N GLY A 298 3.48 -2.84 -1.30
CA GLY A 298 4.42 -3.66 -2.05
C GLY A 298 4.01 -5.12 -2.16
N ASP A 299 3.60 -5.72 -1.07
CA ASP A 299 3.36 -7.18 -0.93
C ASP A 299 4.54 -8.00 -1.50
N THR A 300 5.76 -7.56 -1.16
CA THR A 300 7.00 -8.18 -1.64
C THR A 300 7.75 -8.86 -0.52
N TYR A 301 8.40 -9.95 -0.89
CA TYR A 301 9.16 -10.80 0.03
C TYR A 301 10.65 -10.71 -0.32
N THR A 302 11.50 -10.63 0.70
CA THR A 302 12.95 -10.72 0.54
C THR A 302 13.48 -11.73 1.54
N LYS A 303 13.73 -12.95 1.08
CA LYS A 303 14.28 -14.07 1.87
C LYS A 303 15.73 -14.39 1.51
N SER A 304 16.18 -13.96 0.35
CA SER A 304 17.51 -14.23 -0.17
C SER A 304 18.08 -13.02 -0.89
N PRO A 305 19.41 -12.96 -1.08
CA PRO A 305 20.03 -11.86 -1.84
C PRO A 305 19.58 -11.76 -3.30
N GLU A 306 19.01 -12.85 -3.83
CA GLU A 306 18.48 -12.90 -5.19
C GLU A 306 17.04 -12.42 -5.29
N ASP A 307 16.36 -12.24 -4.16
CA ASP A 307 15.02 -11.70 -4.15
C ASP A 307 15.04 -10.23 -4.51
N GLU A 308 14.13 -9.87 -5.37
CA GLU A 308 14.07 -8.50 -5.87
C GLU A 308 13.45 -7.57 -4.82
N THR A 309 14.24 -6.63 -4.36
CA THR A 309 13.71 -5.51 -3.60
C THR A 309 13.23 -4.48 -4.61
N TYR A 310 11.95 -4.46 -4.89
CA TYR A 310 11.34 -3.42 -5.73
C TYR A 310 10.90 -2.23 -4.90
N PRO A 311 11.69 -1.21 -4.82
CA PRO A 311 11.26 0.02 -4.20
C PRO A 311 10.56 0.97 -5.18
N GLN A 312 10.62 0.68 -6.47
CA GLN A 312 9.95 1.43 -7.53
C GLN A 312 8.48 1.02 -7.66
N LEU A 313 7.81 1.01 -6.54
CA LEU A 313 6.38 0.79 -6.45
C LEU A 313 5.69 2.13 -6.27
N ASP A 314 4.38 2.10 -6.33
CA ASP A 314 3.61 3.26 -5.88
C ASP A 314 3.95 3.57 -4.43
N VAL A 315 4.00 4.84 -4.14
CA VAL A 315 4.30 5.34 -2.79
C VAL A 315 3.23 6.29 -2.31
N ASN A 316 3.17 6.42 -1.00
CA ASN A 316 2.28 7.34 -0.33
C ASN A 316 3.08 8.58 0.09
N TYR A 317 2.71 9.76 -0.39
CA TYR A 317 3.18 11.02 0.16
C TYR A 317 2.24 11.42 1.29
N VAL A 318 2.68 11.18 2.52
CA VAL A 318 1.90 11.43 3.72
C VAL A 318 2.21 12.84 4.24
N ARG A 319 1.18 13.63 4.48
CA ARG A 319 1.33 15.02 4.95
C ARG A 319 1.81 15.05 6.40
N LEU A 320 3.10 15.23 6.56
CA LEU A 320 3.83 15.27 7.83
C LEU A 320 5.03 16.20 7.69
N ASP A 321 5.20 17.11 8.65
CA ASP A 321 6.34 18.04 8.66
C ASP A 321 7.67 17.33 8.92
N ARG A 322 7.65 16.20 9.59
CA ARG A 322 8.83 15.41 9.94
C ARG A 322 8.49 13.95 10.22
N VAL A 323 9.47 13.11 10.10
CA VAL A 323 9.42 11.71 10.53
C VAL A 323 9.28 11.66 12.07
N PRO A 324 8.29 10.95 12.63
CA PRO A 324 8.19 10.72 14.07
C PRO A 324 9.39 9.91 14.59
N LYS A 325 9.78 10.16 15.84
CA LYS A 325 10.77 9.29 16.50
C LYS A 325 10.11 8.00 16.94
N PHE A 326 10.79 6.88 16.74
CA PHE A 326 10.29 5.57 17.15
C PHE A 326 9.88 5.54 18.63
N SER A 327 10.72 6.13 19.52
CA SER A 327 10.48 6.18 20.98
C SER A 327 9.20 6.93 21.38
N ASP A 328 8.74 7.85 20.57
CA ASP A 328 7.57 8.69 20.86
C ASP A 328 6.27 8.08 20.29
N GLY A 329 6.41 6.96 19.56
CA GLY A 329 5.35 6.39 18.75
C GLY A 329 5.09 7.20 17.47
N TRP A 330 4.29 6.65 16.60
CA TRP A 330 4.01 7.22 15.28
C TRP A 330 2.53 7.47 15.02
N MET A 331 1.79 7.78 16.07
CA MET A 331 0.38 8.20 15.96
C MET A 331 0.16 9.30 14.90
N PRO A 332 1.07 10.30 14.73
CA PRO A 332 0.89 11.31 13.69
C PRO A 332 0.79 10.73 12.26
N VAL A 333 1.48 9.61 11.98
CA VAL A 333 1.36 8.90 10.70
C VAL A 333 -0.04 8.32 10.56
N LEU A 334 -0.52 7.59 11.56
CA LEU A 334 -1.86 6.99 11.55
C LEU A 334 -2.95 8.06 11.47
N ASP A 335 -2.79 9.18 12.15
CA ASP A 335 -3.74 10.30 12.10
C ASP A 335 -3.81 10.91 10.70
N ALA A 336 -2.67 11.08 10.03
CA ALA A 336 -2.63 11.57 8.66
C ALA A 336 -3.30 10.58 7.69
N LEU A 337 -3.01 9.29 7.83
CA LEU A 337 -3.62 8.24 7.02
C LEU A 337 -5.14 8.15 7.25
N ARG A 338 -5.58 8.17 8.51
CA ARG A 338 -7.01 8.14 8.88
C ARG A 338 -7.78 9.36 8.39
N ALA A 339 -7.11 10.49 8.27
CA ALA A 339 -7.72 11.72 7.75
C ALA A 339 -7.69 11.81 6.22
N GLY A 340 -7.07 10.85 5.51
CA GLY A 340 -6.86 10.93 4.06
C GLY A 340 -5.87 12.03 3.66
N ASN A 341 -5.03 12.49 4.57
CA ASN A 341 -4.03 13.53 4.35
C ASN A 341 -2.78 12.95 3.67
N PHE A 342 -2.98 12.28 2.58
CA PHE A 342 -1.93 11.73 1.74
C PHE A 342 -2.43 11.55 0.30
N PHE A 343 -1.52 11.40 -0.63
CA PHE A 343 -1.82 10.99 -1.98
C PHE A 343 -0.92 9.82 -2.40
N VAL A 344 -1.38 9.05 -3.38
CA VAL A 344 -0.62 7.95 -3.96
C VAL A 344 -0.03 8.40 -5.29
N THR A 345 1.18 7.97 -5.59
CA THR A 345 1.88 8.29 -6.84
C THR A 345 2.88 7.22 -7.23
N SER A 346 3.16 7.11 -8.53
CA SER A 346 4.31 6.37 -9.05
C SER A 346 5.65 7.09 -8.86
N GLY A 347 5.65 8.32 -8.28
CA GLY A 347 6.84 9.15 -8.12
C GLY A 347 7.05 10.17 -9.24
N GLU A 348 6.51 9.92 -10.43
CA GLU A 348 6.69 10.75 -11.62
C GLU A 348 5.67 11.90 -11.74
N VAL A 349 4.56 11.79 -11.05
CA VAL A 349 3.53 12.83 -10.95
C VAL A 349 3.33 13.16 -9.48
N LEU A 350 3.45 14.43 -9.10
CA LEU A 350 3.35 14.89 -7.72
C LEU A 350 2.23 15.91 -7.55
N LEU A 351 1.52 15.83 -6.42
CA LEU A 351 0.47 16.75 -6.04
C LEU A 351 0.94 17.63 -4.87
N HIS A 352 1.49 18.80 -5.18
CA HIS A 352 2.08 19.69 -4.16
C HIS A 352 1.06 20.26 -3.20
N ASP A 353 -0.08 20.67 -3.73
CA ASP A 353 -1.22 21.14 -2.96
C ASP A 353 -2.52 20.87 -3.70
N TYR A 354 -3.57 20.61 -2.96
CA TYR A 354 -4.90 20.48 -3.51
C TYR A 354 -5.96 20.89 -2.51
N SER A 355 -7.03 21.50 -3.04
CA SER A 355 -8.11 22.00 -2.21
C SER A 355 -9.41 22.12 -3.00
N ILE A 356 -10.53 22.18 -2.27
CA ILE A 356 -11.84 22.51 -2.83
C ILE A 356 -12.18 23.93 -2.40
N GLN A 357 -12.36 24.82 -3.39
CA GLN A 357 -12.71 26.21 -3.17
C GLN A 357 -14.19 26.47 -3.52
N GLY A 358 -14.77 27.50 -2.92
CA GLY A 358 -16.19 27.85 -3.10
C GLY A 358 -17.10 27.22 -2.05
N ALA A 359 -18.40 27.50 -2.17
CA ALA A 359 -19.42 27.04 -1.24
C ALA A 359 -20.72 26.66 -2.01
N GLY A 360 -21.58 25.89 -1.35
CA GLY A 360 -22.82 25.42 -1.97
C GLY A 360 -22.57 24.50 -3.15
N ALA A 361 -23.38 24.66 -4.20
CA ALA A 361 -23.32 23.80 -5.38
C ALA A 361 -22.09 24.09 -6.27
N LYS A 362 -21.72 25.35 -6.43
CA LYS A 362 -20.63 25.74 -7.34
C LYS A 362 -19.31 25.75 -6.60
N ARG A 363 -18.47 24.77 -6.88
CA ARG A 363 -17.14 24.62 -6.28
C ARG A 363 -16.08 24.48 -7.37
N THR A 364 -14.83 24.63 -6.99
CA THR A 364 -13.68 24.41 -7.87
C THR A 364 -12.68 23.54 -7.16
N PHE A 365 -12.28 22.45 -7.78
CA PHE A 365 -11.12 21.69 -7.34
C PHE A 365 -9.86 22.37 -7.88
N VAL A 366 -8.91 22.63 -7.01
CA VAL A 366 -7.62 23.23 -7.37
C VAL A 366 -6.55 22.23 -7.00
N ALA A 367 -5.62 21.97 -7.95
CA ALA A 367 -4.47 21.11 -7.70
C ALA A 367 -3.22 21.68 -8.37
N ASP A 368 -2.13 21.73 -7.62
CA ASP A 368 -0.79 22.03 -8.14
C ASP A 368 -0.10 20.70 -8.44
N VAL A 369 0.19 20.47 -9.71
CA VAL A 369 0.70 19.18 -10.21
C VAL A 369 2.03 19.39 -10.89
N ASP A 370 3.03 18.60 -10.51
CA ASP A 370 4.30 18.45 -11.20
C ASP A 370 4.36 17.10 -11.91
N TRP A 371 5.09 17.04 -13.01
CA TRP A 371 5.33 15.79 -13.73
C TRP A 371 6.72 15.73 -14.34
N THR A 372 7.24 14.52 -14.48
CA THR A 372 8.49 14.22 -15.19
C THR A 372 8.23 14.00 -16.68
N TRP A 373 7.32 13.13 -17.03
CA TRP A 373 6.90 12.81 -18.40
C TRP A 373 5.75 13.73 -18.83
N PRO A 374 5.58 14.00 -20.13
CA PRO A 374 4.53 14.88 -20.60
C PRO A 374 3.14 14.49 -20.06
N ALA A 375 2.45 15.43 -19.45
CA ALA A 375 1.11 15.21 -18.93
C ALA A 375 0.12 14.89 -20.05
N GLU A 376 -0.77 13.94 -19.85
CA GLU A 376 -1.78 13.51 -20.81
C GLU A 376 -3.16 14.02 -20.45
N PHE A 377 -3.63 13.74 -19.23
CA PHE A 377 -4.93 14.23 -18.77
C PHE A 377 -5.00 14.31 -17.25
N VAL A 378 -5.98 15.02 -16.79
CA VAL A 378 -6.43 15.02 -15.40
C VAL A 378 -7.89 14.63 -15.32
N GLU A 379 -8.29 14.07 -14.22
CA GLU A 379 -9.67 13.71 -13.98
C GLU A 379 -10.16 14.13 -12.61
N LEU A 380 -11.43 14.46 -12.57
CA LEU A 380 -12.18 14.68 -11.35
C LEU A 380 -13.24 13.58 -11.25
N VAL A 381 -13.09 12.72 -10.25
CA VAL A 381 -14.00 11.61 -10.01
C VAL A 381 -14.85 11.91 -8.79
N TRP A 382 -16.12 11.56 -8.83
CA TRP A 382 -17.05 11.83 -7.74
C TRP A 382 -18.07 10.71 -7.57
N GLY A 383 -18.63 10.60 -6.37
CA GLY A 383 -19.71 9.66 -6.09
C GLY A 383 -20.88 10.30 -5.37
N ASP A 384 -22.07 9.73 -5.59
CA ASP A 384 -23.31 10.14 -4.95
C ASP A 384 -23.75 9.20 -3.80
N GLY A 385 -22.92 8.20 -3.50
CA GLY A 385 -23.18 7.14 -2.54
C GLY A 385 -23.83 5.89 -3.17
N LYS A 386 -23.93 5.85 -4.52
CA LYS A 386 -24.46 4.69 -5.28
C LYS A 386 -23.70 4.50 -6.58
N THR A 387 -23.38 5.57 -7.25
CA THR A 387 -22.73 5.58 -8.57
C THR A 387 -21.53 6.49 -8.56
N THR A 388 -20.58 6.18 -9.43
CA THR A 388 -19.40 6.99 -9.66
C THR A 388 -19.51 7.67 -11.02
N GLY A 389 -19.18 8.95 -11.08
CA GLY A 389 -19.03 9.73 -12.29
C GLY A 389 -17.63 10.32 -12.38
N ARG A 390 -17.20 10.64 -13.61
CA ARG A 390 -15.92 11.29 -13.82
C ARG A 390 -15.99 12.34 -14.93
N GLU A 391 -15.15 13.36 -14.79
CA GLU A 391 -14.90 14.37 -15.80
C GLU A 391 -13.42 14.34 -16.13
N ILE A 392 -13.10 14.12 -17.41
CA ILE A 392 -11.73 14.07 -17.90
C ILE A 392 -11.43 15.37 -18.65
N SER A 393 -10.33 16.00 -18.29
CA SER A 393 -9.79 17.16 -18.99
C SER A 393 -8.46 16.77 -19.63
N SER A 394 -8.39 16.86 -20.96
CA SER A 394 -7.10 16.71 -21.64
C SER A 394 -6.14 17.77 -21.14
N ALA A 395 -4.99 17.32 -20.66
CA ALA A 395 -3.97 18.18 -20.12
C ALA A 395 -2.68 18.05 -20.91
N THR A 396 -2.80 17.79 -22.20
CA THR A 396 -1.66 17.55 -23.08
C THR A 396 -0.67 18.70 -22.97
N ALA A 397 0.41 18.44 -22.27
CA ALA A 397 1.54 19.33 -22.10
C ALA A 397 2.80 18.56 -22.55
N LEU A 398 3.34 18.95 -23.70
CA LEU A 398 4.44 18.23 -24.34
C LEU A 398 5.81 18.46 -23.66
N ALA A 399 5.88 19.41 -22.75
CA ALA A 399 7.12 19.67 -22.00
C ALA A 399 7.26 18.67 -20.85
N PRO A 400 8.36 17.88 -20.79
CA PRO A 400 8.72 17.13 -19.58
C PRO A 400 9.17 18.08 -18.47
N PHE A 401 9.28 17.58 -17.24
CA PHE A 401 9.70 18.35 -16.06
C PHE A 401 8.98 19.67 -15.90
N SER A 402 7.67 19.62 -15.93
CA SER A 402 6.83 20.80 -15.89
C SER A 402 5.83 20.75 -14.75
N THR A 403 5.17 21.87 -14.53
CA THR A 403 4.18 22.05 -13.47
C THR A 403 2.97 22.81 -14.00
N HIS A 404 1.81 22.52 -13.44
CA HIS A 404 0.60 23.26 -13.77
C HIS A 404 -0.37 23.32 -12.57
N ARG A 405 -1.03 24.46 -12.43
CA ARG A 405 -2.12 24.63 -11.48
C ARG A 405 -3.46 24.42 -12.16
N TYR A 406 -4.05 23.27 -11.94
CA TYR A 406 -5.38 22.95 -12.44
C TYR A 406 -6.46 23.60 -11.60
N ARG A 407 -7.49 24.11 -12.24
CA ARG A 407 -8.69 24.69 -11.63
C ARG A 407 -9.91 24.13 -12.35
N ILE A 408 -10.54 23.12 -11.75
CA ILE A 408 -11.65 22.39 -12.36
C ILE A 408 -12.94 22.77 -11.63
N PRO A 409 -13.80 23.60 -12.24
CA PRO A 409 -15.10 23.90 -11.67
C PRO A 409 -16.01 22.68 -11.72
N PHE A 410 -16.79 22.44 -10.69
CA PHE A 410 -17.76 21.36 -10.66
C PHE A 410 -19.02 21.77 -9.89
N ASP A 411 -20.13 21.09 -10.20
CA ASP A 411 -21.37 21.17 -9.45
C ASP A 411 -21.36 20.10 -8.34
N ALA A 412 -21.39 20.53 -7.08
CA ALA A 412 -21.37 19.63 -5.93
C ALA A 412 -22.77 19.05 -5.60
N THR A 413 -23.83 19.44 -6.34
CA THR A 413 -25.19 18.98 -6.09
C THR A 413 -25.27 17.46 -6.21
N GLY A 414 -25.74 16.80 -5.15
CA GLY A 414 -25.88 15.34 -5.09
C GLY A 414 -24.59 14.55 -4.97
N LYS A 415 -23.42 15.19 -5.04
CA LYS A 415 -22.13 14.53 -4.86
C LYS A 415 -21.82 14.42 -3.37
N LYS A 416 -21.39 13.25 -2.92
CA LYS A 416 -21.00 12.98 -1.52
C LYS A 416 -19.50 13.09 -1.31
N TRP A 417 -18.74 12.69 -2.31
CA TRP A 417 -17.27 12.74 -2.28
C TRP A 417 -16.71 13.05 -3.67
N ILE A 418 -15.46 13.49 -3.67
CA ILE A 418 -14.73 13.82 -4.89
C ILE A 418 -13.25 13.48 -4.70
N ARG A 419 -12.58 13.01 -5.75
CA ARG A 419 -11.12 12.86 -5.81
C ARG A 419 -10.58 13.37 -7.14
N PHE A 420 -9.32 13.70 -7.13
CA PHE A 420 -8.58 14.15 -8.32
C PHE A 420 -7.50 13.14 -8.68
N ALA A 421 -7.22 13.01 -9.97
CA ALA A 421 -6.05 12.29 -10.45
C ALA A 421 -5.42 13.01 -11.65
N ALA A 422 -4.12 12.84 -11.81
CA ALA A 422 -3.34 13.34 -12.93
C ALA A 422 -2.50 12.20 -13.52
N TRP A 423 -2.45 12.11 -14.82
CA TRP A 423 -1.81 11.04 -15.56
C TRP A 423 -0.87 11.59 -16.61
N ASP A 424 0.26 10.92 -16.82
CA ASP A 424 1.21 11.25 -17.85
C ASP A 424 1.13 10.30 -19.06
N SER A 425 1.88 10.62 -20.11
CA SER A 425 1.90 9.83 -21.34
C SER A 425 2.68 8.52 -21.22
N ALA A 426 3.41 8.30 -20.14
CA ALA A 426 4.13 7.07 -19.85
C ALA A 426 3.32 6.07 -18.99
N GLY A 427 2.12 6.47 -18.56
CA GLY A 427 1.25 5.64 -17.71
C GLY A 427 1.47 5.83 -16.22
N ASN A 428 2.30 6.80 -15.84
CA ASN A 428 2.44 7.19 -14.45
C ASN A 428 1.31 8.12 -14.02
N GLY A 429 1.14 8.25 -12.72
CA GLY A 429 0.13 9.15 -12.23
C GLY A 429 0.20 9.41 -10.73
N ALA A 430 -0.73 10.25 -10.31
CA ALA A 430 -1.00 10.49 -8.90
C ALA A 430 -2.48 10.72 -8.67
N PHE A 431 -2.99 10.29 -7.51
CA PHE A 431 -4.38 10.56 -7.14
C PHE A 431 -4.51 10.93 -5.67
N THR A 432 -5.45 11.83 -5.40
CA THR A 432 -5.82 12.20 -4.03
C THR A 432 -6.74 11.16 -3.42
N GLN A 433 -6.76 11.08 -2.11
CA GLN A 433 -7.84 10.38 -1.42
C GLN A 433 -9.19 11.10 -1.62
N PRO A 434 -10.33 10.39 -1.52
CA PRO A 434 -11.63 11.02 -1.61
C PRO A 434 -11.86 12.05 -0.50
N VAL A 435 -12.28 13.25 -0.91
CA VAL A 435 -12.70 14.31 0.00
C VAL A 435 -14.22 14.28 0.09
N HIS A 436 -14.75 14.03 1.28
CA HIS A 436 -16.20 14.02 1.51
C HIS A 436 -16.75 15.44 1.54
N LEU A 437 -17.80 15.67 0.76
CA LEU A 437 -18.47 16.96 0.64
C LEU A 437 -19.58 17.08 1.70
N GLN A 438 -19.55 18.15 2.44
CA GLN A 438 -20.61 18.50 3.39
C GLN A 438 -21.74 19.23 2.68
#